data_029da687724a2ea6edcaf9c94aea64ea
#
_entry.id   029da687724a2ea6edcaf9c94aea64ea
#
_cell.length_a   1.000
_cell.length_b   1.000
_cell.length_c   1.000
_cell.angle_alpha   90.00
_cell.angle_beta   90.00
_cell.angle_gamma   90.00
#
_symmetry.space_group_name_H-M   'P 1'
#
loop_
_entity.id
_entity.type
_entity.pdbx_description
1 polymer ?
#
loop_
_entity_poly.entity_id
_entity_poly.type
_entity_poly.pdbx_seq_one_letter_code
_entity_poly.pdbx_strand_id
1 'polypeptide(L)'
;MELLQLRNATVKLSYGGTTFLIDPMLSKKGTLDPFPSLRGDERNPLNDLPIPVEEILNGVDVVIVTHSHIDHWDDAAAQAVPKDMPIIVQDQFDADVVTASGFKDVRILDGEARIGQVTLNRAEGQHYDSPGLVPLLEEVTGTAATMGVVLRTDGEPTVYFTGDTVWFEGLETALRNFAPQVIVANTGGNSTPLGRLLLDDAEVVRISRAAPEAT
;
A
#
# COMPACT_ATOMS: atom_id res chain seq x y z
N MET A 1 9.11 15.50 8.01
CA MET A 1 8.69 14.13 7.63
C MET A 1 9.43 13.10 8.47
N GLU A 2 8.71 12.10 8.98
CA GLU A 2 9.28 10.91 9.61
C GLU A 2 8.58 9.67 9.03
N LEU A 3 9.35 8.71 8.52
CA LEU A 3 8.84 7.49 7.91
C LEU A 3 9.40 6.28 8.69
N LEU A 4 8.51 5.43 9.18
CA LEU A 4 8.82 4.20 9.88
C LEU A 4 8.20 3.02 9.13
N GLN A 5 9.02 2.23 8.42
CA GLN A 5 8.58 0.94 7.91
C GLN A 5 8.49 -0.06 9.06
N LEU A 6 7.33 -0.66 9.22
CA LEU A 6 7.05 -1.60 10.29
C LEU A 6 7.28 -3.04 9.82
N ARG A 7 6.54 -3.45 8.81
CA ARG A 7 6.61 -4.81 8.25
C ARG A 7 5.82 -4.87 6.94
N ASN A 8 6.26 -5.67 5.97
CA ASN A 8 5.61 -5.78 4.65
C ASN A 8 5.38 -4.37 4.06
N ALA A 9 4.17 -4.09 3.59
CA ALA A 9 3.77 -2.78 3.09
C ALA A 9 3.38 -1.78 4.21
N THR A 10 3.35 -2.23 5.48
CA THR A 10 2.91 -1.39 6.60
C THR A 10 3.93 -0.31 6.95
N VAL A 11 3.54 0.95 6.74
CA VAL A 11 4.36 2.12 7.03
C VAL A 11 3.57 3.12 7.88
N LYS A 12 4.24 3.69 8.90
CA LYS A 12 3.75 4.87 9.63
C LYS A 12 4.50 6.09 9.15
N LEU A 13 3.77 7.10 8.69
CA LEU A 13 4.32 8.33 8.12
C LEU A 13 3.78 9.56 8.84
N SER A 14 4.64 10.33 9.50
CA SER A 14 4.31 11.69 9.97
C SER A 14 4.73 12.70 8.91
N TYR A 15 3.74 13.41 8.34
CA TYR A 15 3.92 14.25 7.17
C TYR A 15 2.91 15.40 7.14
N GLY A 16 3.36 16.64 6.94
CA GLY A 16 2.49 17.81 6.89
C GLY A 16 1.63 18.03 8.12
N GLY A 17 2.11 17.62 9.31
CA GLY A 17 1.37 17.72 10.57
C GLY A 17 0.26 16.66 10.73
N THR A 18 0.19 15.67 9.85
CA THR A 18 -0.74 14.52 9.91
C THR A 18 0.05 13.22 9.98
N THR A 19 -0.40 12.27 10.78
CA THR A 19 0.21 10.93 10.85
C THR A 19 -0.67 9.92 10.14
N PHE A 20 -0.13 9.34 9.09
CA PHE A 20 -0.75 8.30 8.27
C PHE A 20 -0.24 6.91 8.67
N LEU A 21 -1.12 5.92 8.68
CA LEU A 21 -0.76 4.51 8.70
C LEU A 21 -1.16 3.90 7.34
N ILE A 22 -0.18 3.42 6.60
CA ILE A 22 -0.36 2.90 5.24
C ILE A 22 -0.33 1.37 5.31
N ASP A 23 -1.30 0.72 4.67
CA ASP A 23 -1.41 -0.72 4.47
C ASP A 23 -1.16 -1.55 5.74
N PRO A 24 -1.98 -1.37 6.80
CA PRO A 24 -1.74 -2.05 8.07
C PRO A 24 -2.06 -3.53 7.99
N MET A 25 -1.02 -4.37 7.98
CA MET A 25 -1.06 -5.79 8.24
C MET A 25 -0.55 -6.02 9.66
N LEU A 26 -1.46 -6.23 10.62
CA LEU A 26 -1.15 -6.26 12.06
C LEU A 26 -1.19 -7.66 12.70
N SER A 27 -1.45 -8.70 11.93
CA SER A 27 -1.44 -10.10 12.36
C SER A 27 -0.09 -10.53 12.95
N LYS A 28 -0.10 -11.48 13.87
CA LYS A 28 1.11 -12.10 14.40
C LYS A 28 1.84 -12.91 13.32
N LYS A 29 3.16 -13.06 13.47
CA LYS A 29 3.97 -13.95 12.62
C LYS A 29 3.29 -15.30 12.39
N GLY A 30 3.27 -15.76 11.14
CA GLY A 30 2.79 -17.08 10.75
C GLY A 30 1.28 -17.30 10.88
N THR A 31 0.48 -16.24 11.05
CA THR A 31 -0.99 -16.36 11.19
C THR A 31 -1.66 -16.77 9.89
N LEU A 32 -1.18 -16.26 8.77
CA LEU A 32 -1.77 -16.49 7.45
C LEU A 32 -1.09 -17.66 6.72
N ASP A 33 -1.84 -18.33 5.86
CA ASP A 33 -1.28 -19.35 4.98
C ASP A 33 -0.26 -18.74 4.01
N PRO A 34 0.64 -19.57 3.43
CA PRO A 34 1.58 -19.10 2.43
C PRO A 34 0.87 -18.43 1.25
N PHE A 35 1.37 -17.28 0.81
CA PHE A 35 0.88 -16.68 -0.42
C PHE A 35 1.38 -17.46 -1.64
N PRO A 36 0.58 -17.58 -2.70
CA PRO A 36 1.01 -18.21 -3.93
C PRO A 36 2.30 -17.58 -4.45
N SER A 37 3.39 -18.31 -4.44
CA SER A 37 4.71 -17.81 -4.81
C SER A 37 5.61 -18.94 -5.28
N LEU A 38 6.54 -18.61 -6.21
CA LEU A 38 7.63 -19.51 -6.61
C LEU A 38 8.78 -19.52 -5.59
N ARG A 39 8.75 -18.67 -4.55
CA ARG A 39 9.87 -18.46 -3.61
C ARG A 39 9.76 -19.26 -2.32
N GLY A 40 8.64 -19.88 -2.02
CA GLY A 40 8.47 -20.68 -0.80
C GLY A 40 7.04 -20.87 -0.37
N ASP A 41 6.87 -21.65 0.68
CA ASP A 41 5.60 -22.05 1.28
C ASP A 41 5.52 -21.66 2.76
N GLU A 42 6.31 -20.65 3.18
CA GLU A 42 6.33 -20.17 4.56
C GLU A 42 5.06 -19.38 4.88
N ARG A 43 4.53 -19.60 6.08
CA ARG A 43 3.34 -18.87 6.57
C ARG A 43 3.66 -17.39 6.79
N ASN A 44 2.73 -16.53 6.42
CA ASN A 44 2.85 -15.07 6.54
C ASN A 44 2.16 -14.53 7.81
N PRO A 45 2.58 -13.34 8.28
CA PRO A 45 3.82 -12.64 7.93
C PRO A 45 5.05 -13.40 8.42
N LEU A 46 6.20 -13.19 7.76
CA LEU A 46 7.45 -13.91 8.07
C LEU A 46 8.11 -13.43 9.37
N ASN A 47 7.83 -12.22 9.82
CA ASN A 47 8.40 -11.61 11.00
C ASN A 47 7.31 -11.10 11.95
N ASP A 48 7.63 -10.95 13.22
CA ASP A 48 6.79 -10.23 14.17
C ASP A 48 6.82 -8.71 13.89
N LEU A 49 5.81 -7.99 14.40
CA LEU A 49 5.85 -6.54 14.42
C LEU A 49 7.01 -6.06 15.33
N PRO A 50 7.75 -5.01 14.93
CA PRO A 50 8.89 -4.52 15.70
C PRO A 50 8.49 -3.81 17.00
N ILE A 51 7.25 -3.32 17.08
CA ILE A 51 6.65 -2.63 18.23
C ILE A 51 5.20 -3.08 18.44
N PRO A 52 4.63 -2.92 19.64
CA PRO A 52 3.22 -3.27 19.91
C PRO A 52 2.23 -2.51 19.03
N VAL A 53 1.08 -3.14 18.75
CA VAL A 53 0.02 -2.55 17.90
C VAL A 53 -0.48 -1.22 18.48
N GLU A 54 -0.56 -1.11 19.81
CA GLU A 54 -0.98 0.12 20.49
C GLU A 54 -0.02 1.28 20.21
N GLU A 55 1.29 1.01 20.12
CA GLU A 55 2.31 2.02 19.76
C GLU A 55 2.24 2.37 18.26
N ILE A 56 1.94 1.39 17.41
CA ILE A 56 1.71 1.64 15.98
C ILE A 56 0.56 2.62 15.79
N LEU A 57 -0.57 2.37 16.46
CA LEU A 57 -1.79 3.17 16.33
C LEU A 57 -1.74 4.51 17.08
N ASN A 58 -0.83 4.65 18.03
CA ASN A 58 -0.73 5.89 18.83
C ASN A 58 -0.41 7.10 17.93
N GLY A 59 -1.31 8.10 17.97
CA GLY A 59 -1.16 9.34 17.21
C GLY A 59 -1.42 9.21 15.70
N VAL A 60 -1.97 8.09 15.22
CA VAL A 60 -2.44 7.96 13.84
C VAL A 60 -3.72 8.77 13.65
N ASP A 61 -3.74 9.60 12.62
CA ASP A 61 -4.89 10.45 12.26
C ASP A 61 -5.72 9.86 11.13
N VAL A 62 -5.08 9.12 10.20
CA VAL A 62 -5.71 8.57 8.99
C VAL A 62 -5.03 7.26 8.60
N VAL A 63 -5.83 6.29 8.16
CA VAL A 63 -5.33 5.06 7.51
C VAL A 63 -5.49 5.17 5.99
N ILE A 64 -4.49 4.72 5.24
CA ILE A 64 -4.56 4.56 3.79
C ILE A 64 -4.44 3.07 3.48
N VAL A 65 -5.38 2.52 2.72
CA VAL A 65 -5.34 1.15 2.21
C VAL A 65 -5.23 1.23 0.69
N THR A 66 -4.07 0.87 0.16
CA THR A 66 -3.82 0.93 -1.29
C THR A 66 -4.66 -0.08 -2.06
N HIS A 67 -4.98 -1.20 -1.42
CA HIS A 67 -5.95 -2.21 -1.82
C HIS A 67 -6.21 -3.17 -0.65
N SER A 68 -7.31 -3.89 -0.67
CA SER A 68 -7.77 -4.70 0.47
C SER A 68 -7.25 -6.15 0.48
N HIS A 69 -6.14 -6.45 -0.20
CA HIS A 69 -5.51 -7.76 -0.04
C HIS A 69 -5.04 -7.95 1.41
N ILE A 70 -5.02 -9.21 1.86
CA ILE A 70 -4.81 -9.55 3.28
C ILE A 70 -3.44 -9.14 3.83
N ASP A 71 -2.45 -8.89 2.98
CA ASP A 71 -1.13 -8.38 3.35
C ASP A 71 -1.04 -6.85 3.39
N HIS A 72 -2.16 -6.14 3.04
CA HIS A 72 -2.32 -4.69 3.12
C HIS A 72 -3.42 -4.29 4.10
N TRP A 73 -4.45 -5.13 4.26
CA TRP A 73 -5.55 -4.93 5.19
C TRP A 73 -6.01 -6.26 5.76
N ASP A 74 -5.58 -6.62 6.96
CA ASP A 74 -5.91 -7.89 7.58
C ASP A 74 -6.96 -7.77 8.70
N ASP A 75 -7.49 -8.91 9.16
CA ASP A 75 -8.47 -8.97 10.24
C ASP A 75 -7.93 -8.36 11.54
N ALA A 76 -6.64 -8.47 11.82
CA ALA A 76 -6.03 -7.87 13.00
C ALA A 76 -6.04 -6.35 12.92
N ALA A 77 -5.77 -5.76 11.76
CA ALA A 77 -5.92 -4.32 11.53
C ALA A 77 -7.38 -3.92 11.65
N ALA A 78 -8.29 -4.66 10.99
CA ALA A 78 -9.72 -4.41 11.10
C ALA A 78 -10.23 -4.44 12.54
N GLN A 79 -9.67 -5.27 13.43
CA GLN A 79 -10.04 -5.34 14.85
C GLN A 79 -9.39 -4.23 15.69
N ALA A 80 -8.12 -3.91 15.44
CA ALA A 80 -7.33 -3.01 16.29
C ALA A 80 -7.57 -1.52 15.98
N VAL A 81 -7.77 -1.17 14.71
CA VAL A 81 -7.99 0.23 14.29
C VAL A 81 -9.33 0.72 14.82
N PRO A 82 -9.39 1.93 15.46
CA PRO A 82 -10.63 2.53 15.94
C PRO A 82 -11.68 2.69 14.83
N LYS A 83 -12.94 2.37 15.11
CA LYS A 83 -13.99 2.36 14.07
C LYS A 83 -14.45 3.73 13.58
N ASP A 84 -14.01 4.79 14.21
CA ASP A 84 -14.17 6.19 13.82
C ASP A 84 -12.92 6.77 13.12
N MET A 85 -11.86 5.98 12.96
CA MET A 85 -10.66 6.35 12.20
C MET A 85 -11.04 6.59 10.74
N PRO A 86 -10.68 7.74 10.15
CA PRO A 86 -10.81 7.94 8.71
C PRO A 86 -9.94 6.96 7.92
N ILE A 87 -10.53 6.27 6.95
CA ILE A 87 -9.82 5.33 6.08
C ILE A 87 -9.98 5.76 4.63
N ILE A 88 -8.85 5.91 3.94
CA ILE A 88 -8.78 6.20 2.52
C ILE A 88 -8.56 4.90 1.76
N VAL A 89 -9.37 4.63 0.77
CA VAL A 89 -9.32 3.42 -0.06
C VAL A 89 -9.32 3.78 -1.54
N GLN A 90 -9.02 2.80 -2.41
CA GLN A 90 -8.90 3.06 -3.85
C GLN A 90 -10.24 3.13 -4.59
N ASP A 91 -11.22 2.30 -4.24
CA ASP A 91 -12.47 2.16 -4.98
C ASP A 91 -13.62 1.64 -4.10
N GLN A 92 -14.78 1.37 -4.74
CA GLN A 92 -15.98 0.93 -4.05
C GLN A 92 -15.85 -0.48 -3.48
N PHE A 93 -15.11 -1.39 -4.14
CA PHE A 93 -14.88 -2.73 -3.62
C PHE A 93 -14.17 -2.69 -2.26
N ASP A 94 -13.05 -1.96 -2.18
CA ASP A 94 -12.31 -1.80 -0.93
C ASP A 94 -13.11 -1.03 0.12
N ALA A 95 -13.91 -0.03 -0.30
CA ALA A 95 -14.80 0.68 0.61
C ALA A 95 -15.84 -0.25 1.24
N ASP A 96 -16.39 -1.17 0.48
CA ASP A 96 -17.36 -2.16 0.97
C ASP A 96 -16.71 -3.14 1.94
N VAL A 97 -15.51 -3.64 1.64
CA VAL A 97 -14.72 -4.53 2.53
C VAL A 97 -14.44 -3.85 3.88
N VAL A 98 -13.95 -2.61 3.86
CA VAL A 98 -13.61 -1.85 5.07
C VAL A 98 -14.89 -1.50 5.86
N THR A 99 -15.93 -1.05 5.18
CA THR A 99 -17.22 -0.71 5.81
C THR A 99 -17.88 -1.93 6.46
N ALA A 100 -17.79 -3.11 5.83
CA ALA A 100 -18.29 -4.36 6.40
C ALA A 100 -17.64 -4.72 7.74
N SER A 101 -16.41 -4.24 7.98
CA SER A 101 -15.72 -4.36 9.27
C SER A 101 -16.15 -3.32 10.32
N GLY A 102 -17.15 -2.47 10.02
CA GLY A 102 -17.78 -1.53 10.94
C GLY A 102 -17.18 -0.13 10.98
N PHE A 103 -16.30 0.23 10.04
CA PHE A 103 -15.76 1.58 9.94
C PHE A 103 -16.79 2.57 9.38
N LYS A 104 -16.78 3.80 9.93
CA LYS A 104 -17.83 4.81 9.67
C LYS A 104 -17.39 5.91 8.71
N ASP A 105 -16.10 6.18 8.63
CA ASP A 105 -15.51 7.23 7.78
C ASP A 105 -14.57 6.58 6.76
N VAL A 106 -15.15 6.00 5.70
CA VAL A 106 -14.43 5.39 4.58
C VAL A 106 -14.58 6.27 3.36
N ARG A 107 -13.45 6.68 2.77
CA ARG A 107 -13.42 7.64 1.67
C ARG A 107 -12.64 7.06 0.49
N ILE A 108 -13.23 7.09 -0.69
CA ILE A 108 -12.56 6.68 -1.93
C ILE A 108 -11.67 7.83 -2.42
N LEU A 109 -10.42 7.51 -2.72
CA LEU A 109 -9.49 8.45 -3.36
C LEU A 109 -9.71 8.43 -4.87
N ASP A 110 -10.63 9.27 -5.34
CA ASP A 110 -10.91 9.46 -6.77
C ASP A 110 -10.12 10.68 -7.29
N GLY A 111 -8.91 10.42 -7.79
CA GLY A 111 -7.99 11.43 -8.29
C GLY A 111 -7.24 12.16 -7.19
N GLU A 112 -7.83 13.14 -6.53
CA GLU A 112 -7.20 13.97 -5.51
C GLU A 112 -8.08 14.15 -4.27
N ALA A 113 -7.46 14.14 -3.09
CA ALA A 113 -8.11 14.47 -1.82
C ALA A 113 -7.18 15.32 -0.94
N ARG A 114 -7.75 16.06 0.02
CA ARG A 114 -6.99 16.84 0.98
C ARG A 114 -7.28 16.39 2.40
N ILE A 115 -6.20 16.11 3.16
CA ILE A 115 -6.23 15.75 4.58
C ILE A 115 -5.34 16.74 5.34
N GLY A 116 -5.96 17.61 6.12
CA GLY A 116 -5.21 18.71 6.77
C GLY A 116 -4.51 19.59 5.74
N GLN A 117 -3.19 19.65 5.81
CA GLN A 117 -2.34 20.38 4.86
C GLN A 117 -1.82 19.50 3.72
N VAL A 118 -2.04 18.17 3.80
CA VAL A 118 -1.53 17.20 2.84
C VAL A 118 -2.51 16.98 1.70
N THR A 119 -2.01 17.07 0.48
CA THR A 119 -2.71 16.65 -0.73
C THR A 119 -2.32 15.21 -1.05
N LEU A 120 -3.32 14.34 -1.15
CA LEU A 120 -3.21 12.97 -1.63
C LEU A 120 -3.60 12.93 -3.10
N ASN A 121 -2.76 12.35 -3.94
CA ASN A 121 -3.10 12.09 -5.34
C ASN A 121 -3.06 10.57 -5.58
N ARG A 122 -4.13 10.06 -6.21
CA ARG A 122 -4.16 8.68 -6.70
C ARG A 122 -3.18 8.55 -7.86
N ALA A 123 -2.35 7.51 -7.81
CA ALA A 123 -1.61 7.02 -8.95
C ALA A 123 -2.17 5.65 -9.36
N GLU A 124 -2.12 5.36 -10.66
CA GLU A 124 -2.52 4.03 -11.15
C GLU A 124 -1.57 2.96 -10.61
N GLY A 125 -2.10 1.77 -10.33
CA GLY A 125 -1.35 0.56 -10.01
C GLY A 125 -1.72 -0.57 -10.96
N GLN A 126 -0.80 -1.52 -11.16
CA GLN A 126 -1.02 -2.73 -11.96
C GLN A 126 -0.36 -3.91 -11.26
N HIS A 127 -1.17 -4.69 -10.55
CA HIS A 127 -0.72 -5.81 -9.71
C HIS A 127 -0.43 -7.10 -10.50
N TYR A 128 -0.03 -6.97 -11.77
CA TYR A 128 0.27 -8.10 -12.65
C TYR A 128 1.04 -7.66 -13.89
N ASP A 129 1.97 -8.49 -14.38
CA ASP A 129 2.65 -8.27 -15.66
C ASP A 129 1.96 -9.01 -16.84
N SER A 130 1.01 -9.89 -16.53
CA SER A 130 0.25 -10.67 -17.52
C SER A 130 -1.25 -10.57 -17.25
N PRO A 131 -2.07 -10.19 -18.24
CA PRO A 131 -3.54 -10.17 -18.09
C PRO A 131 -4.16 -11.49 -17.67
N GLY A 132 -3.47 -12.62 -17.90
CA GLY A 132 -3.90 -13.95 -17.44
C GLY A 132 -3.95 -14.10 -15.92
N LEU A 133 -3.30 -13.21 -15.16
CA LEU A 133 -3.35 -13.18 -13.70
C LEU A 133 -4.62 -12.55 -13.13
N VAL A 134 -5.33 -11.71 -13.90
CA VAL A 134 -6.52 -10.99 -13.41
C VAL A 134 -7.59 -11.95 -12.88
N PRO A 135 -8.02 -12.99 -13.60
CA PRO A 135 -9.03 -13.92 -13.08
C PRO A 135 -8.58 -14.65 -11.80
N LEU A 136 -7.28 -14.96 -11.69
CA LEU A 136 -6.73 -15.59 -10.49
C LEU A 136 -6.76 -14.65 -9.29
N LEU A 137 -6.36 -13.40 -9.47
CA LEU A 137 -6.39 -12.40 -8.42
C LEU A 137 -7.84 -12.16 -7.95
N GLU A 138 -8.77 -11.97 -8.87
CA GLU A 138 -10.18 -11.79 -8.55
C GLU A 138 -10.78 -13.00 -7.82
N GLU A 139 -10.41 -14.21 -8.18
CA GLU A 139 -10.87 -15.43 -7.50
C GLU A 139 -10.31 -15.55 -6.07
N VAL A 140 -9.02 -15.25 -5.88
CA VAL A 140 -8.32 -15.47 -4.60
C VAL A 140 -8.51 -14.29 -3.62
N THR A 141 -8.54 -13.07 -4.13
CA THR A 141 -8.51 -11.85 -3.31
C THR A 141 -9.71 -10.93 -3.50
N GLY A 142 -10.57 -11.23 -4.47
CA GLY A 142 -11.77 -10.46 -4.80
C GLY A 142 -11.52 -9.30 -5.75
N THR A 143 -10.26 -8.85 -5.93
CA THR A 143 -9.90 -7.75 -6.83
C THR A 143 -8.50 -7.93 -7.39
N ALA A 144 -8.27 -7.48 -8.62
CA ALA A 144 -6.93 -7.30 -9.19
C ALA A 144 -6.51 -5.82 -9.19
N ALA A 145 -7.39 -4.93 -8.71
CA ALA A 145 -7.13 -3.51 -8.68
C ALA A 145 -6.22 -3.13 -7.51
N THR A 146 -5.38 -2.14 -7.73
CA THR A 146 -4.51 -1.51 -6.74
C THR A 146 -4.26 -0.06 -7.09
N MET A 147 -3.87 0.76 -6.12
CA MET A 147 -3.44 2.12 -6.38
C MET A 147 -2.08 2.40 -5.76
N GLY A 148 -1.35 3.32 -6.37
CA GLY A 148 -0.33 4.08 -5.67
C GLY A 148 -0.92 5.35 -5.07
N VAL A 149 -0.24 5.93 -4.10
CA VAL A 149 -0.62 7.22 -3.52
C VAL A 149 0.56 8.17 -3.43
N VAL A 150 0.38 9.40 -3.91
CA VAL A 150 1.37 10.47 -3.82
C VAL A 150 0.92 11.50 -2.80
N LEU A 151 1.77 11.77 -1.80
CA LEU A 151 1.53 12.76 -0.76
C LEU A 151 2.37 14.01 -1.03
N ARG A 152 1.73 15.18 -0.97
CA ARG A 152 2.39 16.48 -1.17
C ARG A 152 1.93 17.48 -0.12
N THR A 153 2.87 18.27 0.39
CA THR A 153 2.62 19.43 1.25
C THR A 153 3.75 20.43 1.09
N ASP A 154 3.51 21.69 1.40
CA ASP A 154 4.54 22.72 1.33
C ASP A 154 5.65 22.47 2.35
N GLY A 155 6.89 22.61 1.92
CA GLY A 155 8.07 22.50 2.78
C GLY A 155 8.54 21.09 3.11
N GLU A 156 7.88 20.04 2.61
CA GLU A 156 8.33 18.66 2.74
C GLU A 156 8.48 17.98 1.37
N PRO A 157 9.32 16.93 1.24
CA PRO A 157 9.50 16.23 -0.02
C PRO A 157 8.21 15.55 -0.47
N THR A 158 7.96 15.52 -1.78
CA THR A 158 6.88 14.71 -2.36
C THR A 158 7.18 13.23 -2.15
N VAL A 159 6.25 12.51 -1.53
CA VAL A 159 6.38 11.07 -1.23
C VAL A 159 5.44 10.26 -2.11
N TYR A 160 5.94 9.21 -2.74
CA TYR A 160 5.14 8.29 -3.54
C TYR A 160 5.23 6.87 -2.96
N PHE A 161 4.10 6.33 -2.53
CA PHE A 161 3.90 4.91 -2.22
C PHE A 161 3.36 4.24 -3.47
N THR A 162 4.08 3.27 -4.01
CA THR A 162 3.68 2.62 -5.26
C THR A 162 2.47 1.69 -5.11
N GLY A 163 2.20 1.23 -3.88
CA GLY A 163 1.33 0.08 -3.67
C GLY A 163 1.93 -1.17 -4.32
N ASP A 164 1.13 -2.22 -4.45
CA ASP A 164 1.54 -3.41 -5.16
C ASP A 164 1.37 -3.21 -6.66
N THR A 165 2.48 -3.22 -7.37
CA THR A 165 2.51 -2.97 -8.82
C THR A 165 3.71 -3.66 -9.46
N VAL A 166 3.65 -3.80 -10.78
CA VAL A 166 4.78 -4.07 -11.66
C VAL A 166 5.17 -2.80 -12.40
N TRP A 167 6.26 -2.81 -13.17
CA TRP A 167 6.56 -1.70 -14.07
C TRP A 167 5.55 -1.66 -15.23
N PHE A 168 4.88 -0.53 -15.41
CA PHE A 168 3.94 -0.26 -16.50
C PHE A 168 3.89 1.24 -16.81
N GLU A 169 3.15 1.64 -17.84
CA GLU A 169 3.08 3.04 -18.30
C GLU A 169 2.52 4.00 -17.25
N GLY A 170 1.55 3.55 -16.44
CA GLY A 170 0.97 4.36 -15.36
C GLY A 170 1.99 4.72 -14.28
N LEU A 171 2.84 3.77 -13.86
CA LEU A 171 3.94 4.01 -12.93
C LEU A 171 4.93 5.04 -13.49
N GLU A 172 5.36 4.88 -14.74
CA GLU A 172 6.28 5.83 -15.40
C GLU A 172 5.65 7.23 -15.51
N THR A 173 4.36 7.28 -15.78
CA THR A 173 3.59 8.53 -15.84
C THR A 173 3.51 9.20 -14.46
N ALA A 174 3.29 8.44 -13.39
CA ALA A 174 3.29 8.96 -12.02
C ALA A 174 4.66 9.54 -11.64
N LEU A 175 5.74 8.81 -11.91
CA LEU A 175 7.12 9.30 -11.68
C LEU A 175 7.39 10.62 -12.41
N ARG A 176 6.99 10.71 -13.67
CA ARG A 176 7.19 11.93 -14.48
C ARG A 176 6.32 13.10 -14.02
N ASN A 177 5.04 12.86 -13.71
CA ASN A 177 4.09 13.93 -13.41
C ASN A 177 4.24 14.49 -12.00
N PHE A 178 4.56 13.64 -11.02
CA PHE A 178 4.67 14.03 -9.62
C PHE A 178 6.12 14.32 -9.20
N ALA A 179 7.12 13.85 -9.97
CA ALA A 179 8.55 14.00 -9.67
C ALA A 179 8.84 13.75 -8.17
N PRO A 180 8.47 12.58 -7.61
CA PRO A 180 8.61 12.31 -6.18
C PRO A 180 10.06 12.36 -5.76
N GLN A 181 10.31 12.89 -4.56
CA GLN A 181 11.64 12.97 -3.95
C GLN A 181 11.90 11.79 -3.00
N VAL A 182 10.84 11.11 -2.56
CA VAL A 182 10.91 9.85 -1.81
C VAL A 182 9.96 8.86 -2.44
N ILE A 183 10.45 7.65 -2.71
CA ILE A 183 9.65 6.56 -3.29
C ILE A 183 9.69 5.37 -2.36
N VAL A 184 8.52 4.96 -1.87
CA VAL A 184 8.33 3.74 -1.10
C VAL A 184 7.74 2.70 -2.05
N ALA A 185 8.57 1.77 -2.49
CA ALA A 185 8.20 0.78 -3.50
C ALA A 185 8.08 -0.62 -2.88
N ASN A 186 6.96 -1.30 -3.14
CA ASN A 186 6.77 -2.70 -2.78
C ASN A 186 7.46 -3.59 -3.80
N THR A 187 8.60 -4.18 -3.40
CA THR A 187 9.56 -4.81 -4.31
C THR A 187 9.83 -6.28 -3.99
N GLY A 188 8.84 -6.99 -3.49
CA GLY A 188 8.96 -8.40 -3.13
C GLY A 188 9.30 -9.33 -4.31
N GLY A 189 9.08 -8.90 -5.55
CA GLY A 189 9.31 -9.66 -6.78
C GLY A 189 8.48 -10.95 -6.78
N ASN A 190 7.32 -10.94 -6.11
CA ASN A 190 6.45 -12.11 -6.01
C ASN A 190 5.95 -12.50 -7.39
N SER A 191 6.02 -13.79 -7.69
CA SER A 191 5.70 -14.35 -9.00
C SER A 191 5.03 -15.71 -8.88
N THR A 192 4.20 -15.99 -9.85
CA THR A 192 3.51 -17.27 -10.05
C THR A 192 3.96 -17.87 -11.38
N PRO A 193 3.57 -19.12 -11.70
CA PRO A 193 3.80 -19.68 -13.03
C PRO A 193 3.14 -18.89 -14.19
N LEU A 194 2.17 -18.02 -13.89
CA LEU A 194 1.45 -17.22 -14.88
C LEU A 194 2.04 -15.84 -15.11
N GLY A 195 2.95 -15.37 -14.23
CA GLY A 195 3.56 -14.06 -14.31
C GLY A 195 3.92 -13.48 -12.93
N ARG A 196 4.41 -12.24 -12.94
CA ARG A 196 4.78 -11.51 -11.72
C ARG A 196 3.63 -10.63 -11.22
N LEU A 197 3.65 -10.44 -9.90
CA LEU A 197 2.69 -9.64 -9.17
C LEU A 197 3.29 -8.33 -8.65
N LEU A 198 4.61 -8.27 -8.44
CA LEU A 198 5.30 -7.16 -7.82
C LEU A 198 6.55 -6.76 -8.60
N LEU A 199 6.97 -5.51 -8.36
CA LEU A 199 8.28 -5.01 -8.80
C LEU A 199 9.41 -5.94 -8.37
N ASP A 200 10.33 -6.22 -9.29
CA ASP A 200 11.55 -6.97 -9.02
C ASP A 200 12.77 -6.02 -8.91
N ASP A 201 13.95 -6.60 -8.69
CA ASP A 201 15.21 -5.88 -8.54
C ASP A 201 15.60 -5.08 -9.81
N ALA A 202 15.31 -5.60 -11.00
CA ALA A 202 15.57 -4.90 -12.26
C ALA A 202 14.65 -3.68 -12.42
N GLU A 203 13.40 -3.80 -11.99
CA GLU A 203 12.43 -2.72 -12.05
C GLU A 203 12.71 -1.64 -10.99
N VAL A 204 13.25 -2.00 -9.82
CA VAL A 204 13.78 -1.02 -8.84
C VAL A 204 14.89 -0.18 -9.46
N VAL A 205 15.82 -0.80 -10.17
CA VAL A 205 16.87 -0.06 -10.90
C VAL A 205 16.26 0.84 -11.98
N ARG A 206 15.16 0.41 -12.61
CA ARG A 206 14.44 1.21 -13.61
C ARG A 206 13.76 2.42 -12.98
N ILE A 207 13.14 2.26 -11.79
CA ILE A 207 12.58 3.37 -10.99
C ILE A 207 13.68 4.39 -10.67
N SER A 208 14.81 3.94 -10.13
CA SER A 208 15.94 4.83 -9.80
C SER A 208 16.48 5.62 -10.99
N ARG A 209 16.44 5.04 -12.19
CA ARG A 209 16.84 5.74 -13.42
C ARG A 209 15.78 6.73 -13.90
N ALA A 210 14.50 6.41 -13.70
CA ALA A 210 13.38 7.27 -14.09
C ALA A 210 13.19 8.46 -13.13
N ALA A 211 13.60 8.30 -11.88
CA ALA A 211 13.54 9.33 -10.84
C ALA A 211 14.90 9.47 -10.13
N PRO A 212 15.94 9.99 -10.80
CA PRO A 212 17.31 9.99 -10.28
C PRO A 212 17.54 10.90 -9.07
N GLU A 213 16.62 11.81 -8.81
CA GLU A 213 16.66 12.73 -7.65
C GLU A 213 15.90 12.16 -6.42
N ALA A 214 15.23 11.01 -6.58
CA ALA A 214 14.49 10.37 -5.50
C ALA A 214 15.40 9.47 -4.64
N THR A 215 15.01 9.34 -3.37
CA THR A 215 15.59 8.41 -2.40
C THR A 215 14.65 7.25 -2.18
#